data_325bffe5f29710fe871af7b25ac93088
#
_entry.id   325bffe5f29710fe871af7b25ac93088
#
_cell.length_a   1.000
_cell.length_b   1.000
_cell.length_c   1.000
_cell.angle_alpha   90.00
_cell.angle_beta   90.00
_cell.angle_gamma   90.00
#
_symmetry.space_group_name_H-M   'P 1'
#
loop_
_entity.id
_entity.type
_entity.pdbx_description
1 polymer ?
#
loop_
_entity_poly.entity_id
_entity_poly.type
_entity_poly.pdbx_seq_one_letter_code
_entity_poly.pdbx_strand_id
1 'polypeptide(L)'
;MKSVSSELISVISQRLNQVNEAINVACARVRRNPNEVTLVTVSKRQPVELIRAAYACGLRRFGENYAEEAVAKMDALADLTDIQWEMVGHIQSRKAKLIASRVVRVHSLERGKLARLLDQFRDPELPPLQVLMEINISGEASKEGIPGDDPARWSEILPLVDEVLTYPRLKLTGLMTMPPLQVEMEANRAYFRRMRELQDY
;
A
#
# COMPACT_ATOMS: atom_id res chain seq x y z
N MET A 1 -6.37 -21.34 19.89
CA MET A 1 -6.05 -19.90 19.72
C MET A 1 -5.04 -19.50 20.77
N LYS A 2 -3.84 -19.02 20.40
CA LYS A 2 -2.94 -18.39 21.38
C LYS A 2 -3.61 -17.12 21.86
N SER A 3 -3.81 -16.96 23.16
CA SER A 3 -4.44 -15.79 23.73
C SER A 3 -3.52 -14.57 23.51
N VAL A 4 -4.03 -13.55 22.84
CA VAL A 4 -3.33 -12.27 22.69
C VAL A 4 -3.38 -11.53 24.03
N SER A 5 -2.26 -10.92 24.43
CA SER A 5 -2.19 -10.14 25.67
C SER A 5 -3.20 -8.98 25.65
N SER A 6 -4.00 -8.85 26.70
CA SER A 6 -4.94 -7.74 26.87
C SER A 6 -4.25 -6.38 26.93
N GLU A 7 -3.06 -6.34 27.50
CA GLU A 7 -2.21 -5.14 27.56
C GLU A 7 -1.81 -4.69 26.14
N LEU A 8 -1.40 -5.63 25.28
CA LEU A 8 -1.04 -5.34 23.89
C LEU A 8 -2.22 -4.81 23.09
N ILE A 9 -3.41 -5.40 23.24
CA ILE A 9 -4.65 -4.91 22.65
C ILE A 9 -4.94 -3.48 23.10
N SER A 10 -4.80 -3.20 24.40
CA SER A 10 -5.04 -1.86 24.95
C SER A 10 -4.11 -0.81 24.33
N VAL A 11 -2.81 -1.09 24.25
CA VAL A 11 -1.81 -0.18 23.65
C VAL A 11 -2.11 0.08 22.16
N ILE A 12 -2.42 -0.97 21.38
CA ILE A 12 -2.75 -0.82 19.97
C ILE A 12 -4.05 -0.03 19.79
N SER A 13 -5.08 -0.33 20.58
CA SER A 13 -6.36 0.39 20.53
C SER A 13 -6.19 1.88 20.81
N GLN A 14 -5.39 2.23 21.81
CA GLN A 14 -5.12 3.63 22.12
C GLN A 14 -4.43 4.35 20.95
N ARG A 15 -3.42 3.72 20.32
CA ARG A 15 -2.71 4.29 19.16
C ARG A 15 -3.63 4.40 17.94
N LEU A 16 -4.46 3.40 17.71
CA LEU A 16 -5.44 3.41 16.63
C LEU A 16 -6.43 4.57 16.78
N ASN A 17 -6.92 4.81 18.01
CA ASN A 17 -7.81 5.94 18.29
C ASN A 17 -7.14 7.29 18.00
N GLN A 18 -5.86 7.46 18.36
CA GLN A 18 -5.10 8.67 18.04
C GLN A 18 -4.96 8.89 16.53
N VAL A 19 -4.68 7.83 15.75
CA VAL A 19 -4.59 7.92 14.29
C VAL A 19 -5.96 8.27 13.68
N ASN A 20 -7.02 7.61 14.12
CA ASN A 20 -8.37 7.87 13.63
C ASN A 20 -8.82 9.30 13.95
N GLU A 21 -8.50 9.80 15.13
CA GLU A 21 -8.80 11.19 15.51
C GLU A 21 -8.05 12.17 14.61
N ALA A 22 -6.76 11.93 14.32
CA ALA A 22 -5.98 12.77 13.41
C ALA A 22 -6.58 12.77 11.99
N ILE A 23 -7.05 11.62 11.50
CA ILE A 23 -7.75 11.50 10.20
C ILE A 23 -9.05 12.31 10.25
N ASN A 24 -9.87 12.15 11.28
CA ASN A 24 -11.14 12.85 11.43
C ASN A 24 -10.95 14.38 11.45
N VAL A 25 -9.99 14.87 12.22
CA VAL A 25 -9.65 16.30 12.28
C VAL A 25 -9.18 16.82 10.93
N ALA A 26 -8.32 16.08 10.22
CA ALA A 26 -7.84 16.47 8.91
C ALA A 26 -8.98 16.51 7.88
N CYS A 27 -9.85 15.52 7.87
CA CYS A 27 -11.01 15.45 6.98
C CYS A 27 -12.02 16.57 7.25
N ALA A 28 -12.30 16.87 8.54
CA ALA A 28 -13.21 17.94 8.93
C ALA A 28 -12.77 19.30 8.40
N ARG A 29 -11.46 19.60 8.41
CA ARG A 29 -10.90 20.86 7.90
C ARG A 29 -11.24 21.13 6.43
N VAL A 30 -11.42 20.07 5.64
CA VAL A 30 -11.66 20.15 4.19
C VAL A 30 -13.03 19.60 3.79
N ARG A 31 -13.91 19.34 4.75
CA ARG A 31 -15.26 18.77 4.55
C ARG A 31 -15.26 17.44 3.79
N ARG A 32 -14.21 16.64 3.98
CA ARG A 32 -14.07 15.30 3.41
C ARG A 32 -14.68 14.25 4.35
N ASN A 33 -15.33 13.22 3.79
CA ASN A 33 -15.80 12.10 4.57
C ASN A 33 -14.60 11.23 5.04
N PRO A 34 -14.39 11.03 6.37
CA PRO A 34 -13.30 10.20 6.87
C PRO A 34 -13.33 8.75 6.35
N ASN A 35 -14.50 8.22 6.00
CA ASN A 35 -14.63 6.87 5.45
C ASN A 35 -14.00 6.70 4.07
N GLU A 36 -13.63 7.80 3.40
CA GLU A 36 -12.85 7.77 2.15
C GLU A 36 -11.35 7.55 2.39
N VAL A 37 -10.90 7.61 3.64
CA VAL A 37 -9.51 7.38 4.02
C VAL A 37 -9.37 5.95 4.55
N THR A 38 -8.60 5.15 3.85
CA THR A 38 -8.32 3.77 4.27
C THR A 38 -6.98 3.70 4.99
N LEU A 39 -7.01 3.22 6.24
CA LEU A 39 -5.79 2.96 7.00
C LEU A 39 -5.23 1.58 6.62
N VAL A 40 -3.98 1.54 6.17
CA VAL A 40 -3.20 0.32 5.96
C VAL A 40 -2.14 0.21 7.05
N THR A 41 -2.18 -0.87 7.82
CA THR A 41 -1.24 -1.11 8.92
C THR A 41 -0.01 -1.83 8.40
N VAL A 42 1.12 -1.13 8.29
CA VAL A 42 2.38 -1.76 7.83
C VAL A 42 2.96 -2.61 8.95
N SER A 43 3.04 -3.93 8.72
CA SER A 43 3.44 -4.94 9.70
C SER A 43 4.80 -5.59 9.43
N LYS A 44 5.59 -5.02 8.52
CA LYS A 44 6.95 -5.50 8.25
C LYS A 44 7.78 -5.64 9.53
N ARG A 45 8.52 -6.77 9.65
CA ARG A 45 9.37 -7.09 10.80
C ARG A 45 8.64 -7.17 12.15
N GLN A 46 7.30 -7.22 12.12
CA GLN A 46 6.51 -7.40 13.34
C GLN A 46 6.12 -8.88 13.50
N PRO A 47 6.08 -9.39 14.73
CA PRO A 47 5.66 -10.76 14.99
C PRO A 47 4.15 -10.93 14.77
N VAL A 48 3.72 -12.18 14.51
CA VAL A 48 2.33 -12.55 14.21
C VAL A 48 1.37 -12.18 15.35
N GLU A 49 1.85 -12.22 16.59
CA GLU A 49 1.08 -11.86 17.79
C GLU A 49 0.63 -10.40 17.77
N LEU A 50 1.48 -9.49 17.27
CA LEU A 50 1.11 -8.08 17.09
C LEU A 50 0.04 -7.91 16.02
N ILE A 51 0.11 -8.68 14.92
CA ILE A 51 -0.92 -8.65 13.88
C ILE A 51 -2.25 -9.17 14.42
N ARG A 52 -2.24 -10.26 15.21
CA ARG A 52 -3.45 -10.75 15.89
C ARG A 52 -4.04 -9.73 16.86
N ALA A 53 -3.20 -9.01 17.60
CA ALA A 53 -3.68 -7.95 18.49
C ALA A 53 -4.30 -6.78 17.70
N ALA A 54 -3.68 -6.37 16.61
CA ALA A 54 -4.20 -5.33 15.73
C ALA A 54 -5.52 -5.77 15.06
N TYR A 55 -5.61 -7.02 14.65
CA TYR A 55 -6.84 -7.62 14.15
C TYR A 55 -7.97 -7.61 15.19
N ALA A 56 -7.67 -7.94 16.46
CA ALA A 56 -8.62 -7.87 17.57
C ALA A 56 -9.11 -6.43 17.83
N CYS A 57 -8.29 -5.41 17.49
CA CYS A 57 -8.70 -4.00 17.51
C CYS A 57 -9.52 -3.55 16.29
N GLY A 58 -9.89 -4.47 15.39
CA GLY A 58 -10.71 -4.17 14.21
C GLY A 58 -9.92 -3.86 12.93
N LEU A 59 -8.59 -3.86 12.96
CA LEU A 59 -7.80 -3.67 11.76
C LEU A 59 -7.89 -4.90 10.85
N ARG A 60 -8.00 -4.67 9.54
CA ARG A 60 -8.15 -5.71 8.52
C ARG A 60 -7.17 -5.58 7.36
N ARG A 61 -6.58 -4.41 7.15
CA ARG A 61 -5.63 -4.14 6.07
C ARG A 61 -4.22 -4.11 6.61
N PHE A 62 -3.39 -5.04 6.12
CA PHE A 62 -2.00 -5.17 6.55
C PHE A 62 -1.06 -5.07 5.37
N GLY A 63 -0.08 -4.17 5.48
CA GLY A 63 0.92 -3.91 4.47
C GLY A 63 2.24 -4.60 4.80
N GLU A 64 2.82 -5.28 3.82
CA GLU A 64 4.12 -5.95 3.93
C GLU A 64 5.12 -5.41 2.91
N ASN A 65 6.40 -5.46 3.29
CA ASN A 65 7.47 -5.00 2.40
C ASN A 65 8.20 -6.16 1.70
N TYR A 66 8.22 -7.34 2.30
CA TYR A 66 9.02 -8.47 1.85
C TYR A 66 8.12 -9.66 1.53
N ALA A 67 8.20 -10.16 0.30
CA ALA A 67 7.29 -11.19 -0.20
C ALA A 67 7.33 -12.49 0.63
N GLU A 68 8.52 -12.94 1.03
CA GLU A 68 8.68 -14.17 1.83
C GLU A 68 8.13 -14.00 3.24
N GLU A 69 8.37 -12.85 3.87
CA GLU A 69 7.82 -12.52 5.18
C GLU A 69 6.29 -12.45 5.12
N ALA A 70 5.76 -11.81 4.07
CA ALA A 70 4.32 -11.74 3.82
C ALA A 70 3.68 -13.14 3.74
N VAL A 71 4.26 -14.04 2.92
CA VAL A 71 3.77 -15.41 2.77
C VAL A 71 3.79 -16.16 4.10
N ALA A 72 4.90 -16.09 4.84
CA ALA A 72 5.00 -16.77 6.14
C ALA A 72 3.94 -16.27 7.15
N LYS A 73 3.65 -14.97 7.15
CA LYS A 73 2.60 -14.37 8.00
C LYS A 73 1.20 -14.76 7.54
N MET A 74 0.93 -14.75 6.25
CA MET A 74 -0.35 -15.21 5.68
C MET A 74 -0.64 -16.65 6.07
N ASP A 75 0.36 -17.53 5.98
CA ASP A 75 0.22 -18.94 6.35
C ASP A 75 0.00 -19.10 7.86
N ALA A 76 0.71 -18.34 8.69
CA ALA A 76 0.56 -18.36 10.15
C ALA A 76 -0.75 -17.77 10.67
N LEU A 77 -1.42 -16.96 9.85
CA LEU A 77 -2.67 -16.24 10.16
C LEU A 77 -3.84 -16.69 9.27
N ALA A 78 -3.76 -17.87 8.65
CA ALA A 78 -4.77 -18.40 7.75
C ALA A 78 -6.16 -18.61 8.40
N ASP A 79 -6.21 -18.64 9.73
CA ASP A 79 -7.43 -18.64 10.52
C ASP A 79 -8.17 -17.29 10.55
N LEU A 80 -7.52 -16.20 10.16
CA LEU A 80 -8.09 -14.85 10.08
C LEU A 80 -8.43 -14.52 8.61
N THR A 81 -9.52 -15.08 8.14
CA THR A 81 -9.86 -15.17 6.71
C THR A 81 -10.26 -13.84 6.05
N ASP A 82 -10.57 -12.80 6.83
CA ASP A 82 -10.97 -11.49 6.35
C ASP A 82 -9.82 -10.45 6.35
N ILE A 83 -8.59 -10.89 6.63
CA ILE A 83 -7.42 -10.03 6.44
C ILE A 83 -7.22 -9.74 4.95
N GLN A 84 -7.06 -8.45 4.65
CA GLN A 84 -6.67 -7.96 3.34
C GLN A 84 -5.18 -7.64 3.35
N TRP A 85 -4.38 -8.52 2.76
CA TRP A 85 -2.94 -8.33 2.64
C TRP A 85 -2.59 -7.44 1.46
N GLU A 86 -1.67 -6.52 1.66
CA GLU A 86 -1.21 -5.57 0.65
C GLU A 86 0.33 -5.55 0.60
N MET A 87 0.91 -5.48 -0.60
CA MET A 87 2.34 -5.28 -0.76
C MET A 87 2.63 -3.79 -0.91
N VAL A 88 3.39 -3.25 0.04
CA VAL A 88 3.79 -1.83 0.06
C VAL A 88 5.23 -1.65 -0.43
N GLY A 89 6.12 -2.60 -0.12
CA GLY A 89 7.51 -2.54 -0.51
C GLY A 89 7.77 -3.03 -1.93
N HIS A 90 8.95 -2.69 -2.43
CA HIS A 90 9.44 -3.08 -3.77
C HIS A 90 9.42 -4.61 -3.98
N ILE A 91 8.90 -5.05 -5.12
CA ILE A 91 8.77 -6.46 -5.47
C ILE A 91 9.79 -6.83 -6.53
N GLN A 92 10.75 -7.69 -6.18
CA GLN A 92 11.62 -8.29 -7.18
C GLN A 92 10.79 -9.16 -8.14
N SER A 93 11.04 -9.06 -9.45
CA SER A 93 10.28 -9.77 -10.48
C SER A 93 10.14 -11.29 -10.23
N ARG A 94 11.20 -11.95 -9.73
CA ARG A 94 11.18 -13.38 -9.41
C ARG A 94 10.22 -13.76 -8.27
N LYS A 95 9.80 -12.78 -7.46
CA LYS A 95 8.91 -12.95 -6.30
C LYS A 95 7.44 -12.66 -6.63
N ALA A 96 7.15 -12.15 -7.83
CA ALA A 96 5.78 -11.85 -8.25
C ALA A 96 4.85 -13.07 -8.09
N LYS A 97 5.32 -14.27 -8.46
CA LYS A 97 4.58 -15.53 -8.32
C LYS A 97 4.17 -15.86 -6.88
N LEU A 98 4.98 -15.45 -5.88
CA LEU A 98 4.70 -15.75 -4.47
C LEU A 98 3.48 -14.99 -3.95
N ILE A 99 3.22 -13.78 -4.51
CA ILE A 99 2.27 -12.83 -3.91
C ILE A 99 1.08 -12.50 -4.81
N ALA A 100 1.18 -12.68 -6.13
CA ALA A 100 0.16 -12.21 -7.08
C ALA A 100 -1.27 -12.69 -6.76
N SER A 101 -1.42 -13.93 -6.25
CA SER A 101 -2.72 -14.50 -5.86
C SER A 101 -2.99 -14.50 -4.35
N ARG A 102 -2.11 -13.87 -3.55
CA ARG A 102 -2.23 -13.85 -2.09
C ARG A 102 -2.55 -12.48 -1.53
N VAL A 103 -2.35 -11.42 -2.30
CA VAL A 103 -2.61 -10.04 -1.88
C VAL A 103 -3.76 -9.44 -2.65
N VAL A 104 -4.42 -8.46 -2.06
CA VAL A 104 -5.51 -7.72 -2.71
C VAL A 104 -5.02 -6.47 -3.42
N ARG A 105 -3.85 -5.95 -3.03
CA ARG A 105 -3.27 -4.74 -3.60
C ARG A 105 -1.75 -4.74 -3.59
N VAL A 106 -1.16 -4.15 -4.63
CA VAL A 106 0.27 -3.82 -4.73
C VAL A 106 0.40 -2.31 -4.88
N HIS A 107 1.19 -1.68 -4.01
CA HIS A 107 1.40 -0.22 -4.00
C HIS A 107 2.65 0.21 -4.78
N SER A 108 3.53 -0.72 -5.09
CA SER A 108 4.89 -0.46 -5.58
C SER A 108 5.08 -0.89 -7.04
N LEU A 109 4.08 -0.64 -7.89
CA LEU A 109 4.22 -0.92 -9.32
C LEU A 109 4.99 0.23 -10.00
N GLU A 110 6.17 -0.07 -10.54
CA GLU A 110 7.05 0.94 -11.16
C GLU A 110 7.52 0.57 -12.58
N ARG A 111 7.22 -0.66 -13.06
CA ARG A 111 7.71 -1.17 -14.35
C ARG A 111 6.80 -2.22 -14.97
N GLY A 112 6.71 -2.21 -16.30
CA GLY A 112 5.88 -3.12 -17.07
C GLY A 112 6.22 -4.60 -16.88
N LYS A 113 7.52 -4.94 -16.72
CA LYS A 113 7.93 -6.33 -16.42
C LYS A 113 7.26 -6.86 -15.15
N LEU A 114 7.13 -6.05 -14.10
CA LEU A 114 6.46 -6.47 -12.88
C LEU A 114 4.95 -6.60 -13.11
N ALA A 115 4.33 -5.63 -13.81
CA ALA A 115 2.91 -5.67 -14.15
C ALA A 115 2.56 -6.96 -14.90
N ARG A 116 3.30 -7.27 -15.97
CA ARG A 116 3.11 -8.50 -16.76
C ARG A 116 3.20 -9.77 -15.92
N LEU A 117 4.17 -9.86 -14.99
CA LEU A 117 4.32 -11.03 -14.13
C LEU A 117 3.21 -11.13 -13.08
N LEU A 118 2.75 -10.01 -12.53
CA LEU A 118 1.62 -9.99 -11.61
C LEU A 118 0.35 -10.45 -12.31
N ASP A 119 0.08 -9.96 -13.53
CA ASP A 119 -1.04 -10.43 -14.35
C ASP A 119 -0.92 -11.92 -14.65
N GLN A 120 0.25 -12.37 -15.15
CA GLN A 120 0.50 -13.76 -15.50
C GLN A 120 0.25 -14.73 -14.33
N PHE A 121 0.64 -14.36 -13.11
CA PHE A 121 0.56 -15.22 -11.93
C PHE A 121 -0.69 -14.96 -11.06
N ARG A 122 -1.53 -13.99 -11.43
CA ARG A 122 -2.83 -13.80 -10.76
C ARG A 122 -3.76 -14.94 -11.13
N ASP A 123 -4.34 -15.57 -10.12
CA ASP A 123 -5.37 -16.61 -10.31
C ASP A 123 -6.59 -15.97 -11.01
N PRO A 124 -7.06 -16.53 -12.15
CA PRO A 124 -8.18 -15.97 -12.90
C PRO A 124 -9.52 -16.02 -12.14
N GLU A 125 -9.64 -16.89 -11.14
CA GLU A 125 -10.85 -17.00 -10.31
C GLU A 125 -10.93 -15.90 -9.23
N LEU A 126 -9.81 -15.19 -8.98
CA LEU A 126 -9.78 -14.08 -8.03
C LEU A 126 -10.14 -12.76 -8.72
N PRO A 127 -10.72 -11.79 -7.99
CA PRO A 127 -10.88 -10.43 -8.49
C PRO A 127 -9.55 -9.86 -9.01
N PRO A 128 -9.55 -8.96 -10.01
CA PRO A 128 -8.33 -8.33 -10.49
C PRO A 128 -7.51 -7.73 -9.34
N LEU A 129 -6.20 -7.96 -9.39
CA LEU A 129 -5.27 -7.41 -8.40
C LEU A 129 -5.22 -5.89 -8.52
N GLN A 130 -5.56 -5.19 -7.46
CA GLN A 130 -5.45 -3.74 -7.44
C GLN A 130 -3.98 -3.34 -7.43
N VAL A 131 -3.60 -2.38 -8.28
CA VAL A 131 -2.23 -1.87 -8.34
C VAL A 131 -2.24 -0.35 -8.26
N LEU A 132 -1.26 0.20 -7.56
CA LEU A 132 -0.93 1.62 -7.55
C LEU A 132 0.45 1.80 -8.20
N MET A 133 0.61 2.82 -9.03
CA MET A 133 1.92 3.17 -9.57
C MET A 133 2.72 3.94 -8.53
N GLU A 134 3.92 3.46 -8.22
CA GLU A 134 4.82 4.13 -7.30
C GLU A 134 5.56 5.27 -8.04
N ILE A 135 5.39 6.48 -7.53
CA ILE A 135 5.94 7.70 -8.09
C ILE A 135 7.00 8.29 -7.16
N ASN A 136 8.20 8.48 -7.66
CA ASN A 136 9.23 9.26 -7.00
C ASN A 136 8.96 10.76 -7.23
N ILE A 137 8.13 11.33 -6.36
CA ILE A 137 7.70 12.72 -6.47
C ILE A 137 8.72 13.73 -5.96
N SER A 138 9.75 13.26 -5.26
CA SER A 138 10.79 14.11 -4.68
C SER A 138 12.02 14.29 -5.58
N GLY A 139 12.20 13.41 -6.59
CA GLY A 139 13.38 13.40 -7.46
C GLY A 139 14.66 12.89 -6.77
N GLU A 140 14.57 12.34 -5.56
CA GLU A 140 15.74 11.78 -4.86
C GLU A 140 16.20 10.49 -5.56
N ALA A 141 17.44 10.47 -6.02
CA ALA A 141 18.02 9.31 -6.73
C ALA A 141 18.08 8.02 -5.88
N SER A 142 18.01 8.15 -4.56
CA SER A 142 18.00 7.02 -3.61
C SER A 142 16.63 6.36 -3.45
N LYS A 143 15.57 6.93 -4.03
CA LYS A 143 14.20 6.41 -3.92
C LYS A 143 13.81 5.62 -5.14
N GLU A 144 13.04 4.58 -4.88
CA GLU A 144 12.35 3.80 -5.90
C GLU A 144 11.17 4.58 -6.49
N GLY A 145 10.58 4.04 -7.54
CA GLY A 145 9.41 4.62 -8.20
C GLY A 145 9.73 5.32 -9.51
N ILE A 146 8.70 5.58 -10.29
CA ILE A 146 8.77 6.26 -11.57
C ILE A 146 9.03 7.74 -11.31
N PRO A 147 9.97 8.40 -12.01
CA PRO A 147 10.21 9.84 -11.86
C PRO A 147 8.94 10.65 -12.13
N GLY A 148 8.54 11.49 -11.16
CA GLY A 148 7.35 12.34 -11.26
C GLY A 148 7.54 13.73 -10.67
N ASP A 149 8.78 14.08 -10.33
CA ASP A 149 9.17 15.36 -9.74
C ASP A 149 9.07 16.55 -10.72
N ASP A 150 9.19 16.27 -12.03
CA ASP A 150 9.11 17.28 -13.09
C ASP A 150 7.80 17.13 -13.89
N PRO A 151 6.85 18.11 -13.79
CA PRO A 151 5.61 18.07 -14.55
C PRO A 151 5.80 18.04 -16.08
N ALA A 152 6.90 18.59 -16.61
CA ALA A 152 7.17 18.58 -18.03
C ALA A 152 7.43 17.18 -18.61
N ARG A 153 7.71 16.22 -17.71
CA ARG A 153 8.04 14.82 -18.07
C ARG A 153 6.90 13.85 -17.74
N TRP A 154 5.77 14.28 -17.25
CA TRP A 154 4.67 13.37 -16.88
C TRP A 154 4.13 12.53 -18.04
N SER A 155 4.21 13.05 -19.28
CA SER A 155 3.88 12.27 -20.48
C SER A 155 4.72 10.99 -20.63
N GLU A 156 5.91 10.92 -20.03
CA GLU A 156 6.78 9.73 -20.04
C GLU A 156 6.20 8.58 -19.19
N ILE A 157 5.25 8.87 -18.30
CA ILE A 157 4.58 7.87 -17.44
C ILE A 157 3.46 7.16 -18.22
N LEU A 158 2.79 7.85 -19.15
CA LEU A 158 1.60 7.35 -19.85
C LEU A 158 1.80 6.00 -20.57
N PRO A 159 2.94 5.72 -21.24
CA PRO A 159 3.14 4.41 -21.86
C PRO A 159 3.05 3.24 -20.87
N LEU A 160 3.50 3.43 -19.63
CA LEU A 160 3.35 2.38 -18.61
C LEU A 160 1.90 2.30 -18.10
N VAL A 161 1.18 3.42 -18.00
CA VAL A 161 -0.25 3.42 -17.69
C VAL A 161 -1.00 2.61 -18.75
N ASP A 162 -0.78 2.93 -20.03
CA ASP A 162 -1.42 2.25 -21.16
C ASP A 162 -1.09 0.75 -21.15
N GLU A 163 0.17 0.37 -20.92
CA GLU A 163 0.57 -1.03 -20.78
C GLU A 163 -0.21 -1.72 -19.65
N VAL A 164 -0.28 -1.12 -18.45
CA VAL A 164 -0.97 -1.71 -17.29
C VAL A 164 -2.46 -1.90 -17.56
N LEU A 165 -3.10 -0.98 -18.27
CA LEU A 165 -4.52 -1.05 -18.62
C LEU A 165 -4.83 -2.21 -19.60
N THR A 166 -3.84 -2.77 -20.29
CA THR A 166 -4.04 -3.96 -21.16
C THR A 166 -4.11 -5.27 -20.39
N TYR A 167 -3.71 -5.31 -19.12
CA TYR A 167 -3.66 -6.54 -18.34
C TYR A 167 -5.00 -6.86 -17.66
N PRO A 168 -5.72 -7.91 -18.09
CA PRO A 168 -7.09 -8.16 -17.64
C PRO A 168 -7.22 -8.56 -16.15
N ARG A 169 -6.13 -9.04 -15.56
CA ARG A 169 -6.10 -9.46 -14.15
C ARG A 169 -5.53 -8.39 -13.21
N LEU A 170 -5.22 -7.21 -13.74
CA LEU A 170 -4.82 -6.05 -12.97
C LEU A 170 -5.91 -4.97 -13.02
N LYS A 171 -6.01 -4.20 -11.94
CA LYS A 171 -6.83 -3.00 -11.87
C LYS A 171 -5.99 -1.85 -11.36
N LEU A 172 -5.62 -0.93 -12.26
CA LEU A 172 -4.96 0.32 -11.84
C LEU A 172 -5.97 1.17 -11.03
N THR A 173 -5.60 1.51 -9.79
CA THR A 173 -6.50 2.21 -8.85
C THR A 173 -5.96 3.55 -8.37
N GLY A 174 -4.81 3.98 -8.88
CA GLY A 174 -4.23 5.28 -8.58
C GLY A 174 -2.72 5.24 -8.44
N LEU A 175 -2.21 6.21 -7.70
CA LEU A 175 -0.78 6.46 -7.51
C LEU A 175 -0.39 6.24 -6.04
N MET A 176 0.88 5.91 -5.81
CA MET A 176 1.49 5.84 -4.48
C MET A 176 2.79 6.64 -4.47
N THR A 177 3.09 7.27 -3.36
CA THR A 177 4.39 7.92 -3.15
C THR A 177 4.82 7.87 -1.70
N MET A 178 6.14 7.91 -1.50
CA MET A 178 6.76 8.12 -0.20
C MET A 178 7.55 9.44 -0.26
N PRO A 179 7.00 10.54 0.28
CA PRO A 179 7.73 11.81 0.31
C PRO A 179 9.00 11.70 1.19
N PRO A 180 9.93 12.66 1.12
CA PRO A 180 11.09 12.70 2.00
C PRO A 180 10.68 12.72 3.47
N LEU A 181 11.54 12.16 4.32
CA LEU A 181 11.37 12.30 5.77
C LEU A 181 11.64 13.75 6.14
N GLN A 182 10.61 14.47 6.54
CA GLN A 182 10.71 15.87 6.96
C GLN A 182 10.61 15.98 8.48
N VAL A 183 11.32 16.98 9.03
CA VAL A 183 11.19 17.32 10.46
C VAL A 183 9.79 17.85 10.74
N GLU A 184 9.25 18.68 9.82
CA GLU A 184 7.90 19.20 9.90
C GLU A 184 7.00 18.50 8.88
N MET A 185 5.94 17.84 9.37
CA MET A 185 5.00 17.07 8.54
C MET A 185 4.32 17.93 7.47
N GLU A 186 4.06 19.21 7.74
CA GLU A 186 3.44 20.13 6.78
C GLU A 186 4.31 20.39 5.53
N ALA A 187 5.62 20.22 5.62
CA ALA A 187 6.52 20.34 4.46
C ALA A 187 6.21 19.28 3.37
N ASN A 188 5.60 18.14 3.75
CA ASN A 188 5.21 17.10 2.81
C ASN A 188 3.96 17.46 2.00
N ARG A 189 3.20 18.49 2.38
CA ARG A 189 1.97 18.88 1.67
C ARG A 189 2.23 19.24 0.20
N ALA A 190 3.36 19.83 -0.13
CA ALA A 190 3.73 20.17 -1.50
C ALA A 190 3.87 18.92 -2.40
N TYR A 191 4.46 17.85 -1.86
CA TYR A 191 4.60 16.56 -2.57
C TYR A 191 3.24 15.91 -2.81
N PHE A 192 2.36 15.88 -1.81
CA PHE A 192 1.02 15.32 -1.98
C PHE A 192 0.14 16.15 -2.92
N ARG A 193 0.31 17.48 -2.95
CA ARG A 193 -0.37 18.33 -3.93
C ARG A 193 0.08 17.98 -5.35
N ARG A 194 1.39 17.87 -5.59
CA ARG A 194 1.94 17.48 -6.89
C ARG A 194 1.48 16.07 -7.32
N MET A 195 1.38 15.13 -6.38
CA MET A 195 0.80 13.82 -6.64
C MET A 195 -0.66 13.91 -7.08
N ARG A 196 -1.42 14.82 -6.50
CA ARG A 196 -2.81 15.05 -6.91
C ARG A 196 -2.88 15.65 -8.31
N GLU A 197 -2.04 16.63 -8.61
CA GLU A 197 -1.93 17.23 -9.95
C GLU A 197 -1.56 16.18 -11.00
N LEU A 198 -0.61 15.28 -10.71
CA LEU A 198 -0.26 14.16 -11.59
C LEU A 198 -1.42 13.18 -11.77
N GLN A 199 -2.21 12.93 -10.75
CA GLN A 199 -3.38 12.03 -10.86
C GLN A 199 -4.48 12.65 -11.73
N ASP A 200 -4.60 13.96 -11.75
CA ASP A 200 -5.60 14.69 -12.51
C ASP A 200 -5.11 14.98 -13.95
N TYR A 201 -3.82 14.76 -14.26
CA TYR A 201 -3.20 14.85 -15.60
C TYR A 201 -3.60 13.68 -16.49
#